data_54dde8a9d3f5d5fb5d224a7219db0af0
#
_entry.id   54dde8a9d3f5d5fb5d224a7219db0af0
#
_cell.length_a   1.000
_cell.length_b   1.000
_cell.length_c   1.000
_cell.angle_alpha   90.00
_cell.angle_beta   90.00
_cell.angle_gamma   90.00
#
_symmetry.space_group_name_H-M   'P 1'
#
loop_
_entity.id
_entity.type
_entity.pdbx_description
1 polymer ?
#
loop_
_entity_poly.entity_id
_entity_poly.type
_entity_poly.pdbx_seq_one_letter_code
_entity_poly.pdbx_strand_id
1 'polypeptide(L)'
;GPWSRSSVGPARAPHSPVPTAVLTCPPMVTLDPRFDAYIAKAAPFAQPILRELRARMHEACPDVVETIKWRNLSFEFHGLLAGMAAFKAHVAFGFWKDELLKADAALAPTLAKAGRVTELAGLPTAAAFAKAVKKAMALNRDGTPLPRKKPGKRAPIAMPPAFAQALAAVPKAQQTFDGFPPGKQREYLEWITEAKKEATRDQRI
;
A
#
# COMPACT_ATOMS: atom_id res chain seq x y z
N GLY A 1 39.19 18.66 84.62
CA GLY A 1 39.33 18.35 83.22
C GLY A 1 38.09 17.71 82.74
N PRO A 2 37.76 17.43 81.51
CA PRO A 2 38.47 17.64 80.29
C PRO A 2 37.58 18.18 79.18
N TRP A 3 38.23 18.68 78.20
CA TRP A 3 37.74 19.30 77.02
C TRP A 3 37.19 18.27 75.94
N SER A 4 35.97 18.42 75.50
CA SER A 4 35.47 17.79 74.25
C SER A 4 35.19 18.86 73.22
N ARG A 5 36.02 18.94 72.16
CA ARG A 5 35.79 19.76 70.96
C ARG A 5 35.02 18.91 69.98
N SER A 6 33.77 19.24 69.75
CA SER A 6 33.01 18.75 68.59
C SER A 6 33.27 19.65 67.37
N SER A 7 34.04 19.17 66.43
CA SER A 7 34.23 19.80 65.15
C SER A 7 33.10 19.39 64.24
N VAL A 8 32.15 20.30 64.02
CA VAL A 8 31.12 20.15 62.97
C VAL A 8 31.77 20.56 61.67
N GLY A 9 32.02 19.61 60.80
CA GLY A 9 32.45 19.87 59.41
C GLY A 9 31.31 20.46 58.57
N PRO A 10 31.64 21.28 57.53
CA PRO A 10 30.61 21.91 56.69
C PRO A 10 29.83 20.87 55.86
N ALA A 11 28.51 20.98 55.91
CA ALA A 11 27.59 20.17 55.14
C ALA A 11 27.84 20.35 53.61
N ARG A 12 28.11 19.22 52.97
CA ARG A 12 28.29 19.17 51.51
C ARG A 12 26.92 19.38 50.86
N ALA A 13 26.78 20.44 50.05
CA ALA A 13 25.57 20.74 49.28
C ALA A 13 25.27 19.60 48.29
N PRO A 14 23.99 19.24 48.10
CA PRO A 14 23.61 18.22 47.14
C PRO A 14 23.90 18.71 45.72
N HIS A 15 24.72 17.97 44.97
CA HIS A 15 24.92 18.19 43.57
C HIS A 15 23.61 17.83 42.83
N SER A 16 22.89 18.84 42.34
CA SER A 16 21.79 18.66 41.40
C SER A 16 22.33 18.01 40.13
N PRO A 17 21.71 16.93 39.64
CA PRO A 17 22.10 16.36 38.35
C PRO A 17 21.76 17.37 37.24
N VAL A 18 22.77 17.78 36.51
CA VAL A 18 22.60 18.54 35.26
C VAL A 18 21.83 17.64 34.30
N PRO A 19 20.69 18.07 33.72
CA PRO A 19 20.01 17.29 32.74
C PRO A 19 20.93 17.16 31.51
N THR A 20 21.41 15.95 31.27
CA THR A 20 22.09 15.63 30.00
C THR A 20 21.04 15.73 28.90
N ALA A 21 21.00 16.86 28.22
CA ALA A 21 20.24 17.02 27.01
C ALA A 21 20.79 15.99 26.00
N VAL A 22 20.06 14.91 25.82
CA VAL A 22 20.28 14.00 24.70
C VAL A 22 20.00 14.82 23.44
N LEU A 23 21.05 15.27 22.79
CA LEU A 23 20.98 15.80 21.44
C LEU A 23 20.47 14.68 20.53
N THR A 24 19.16 14.55 20.44
CA THR A 24 18.51 13.76 19.40
C THR A 24 18.83 14.45 18.08
N CYS A 25 19.81 13.91 17.39
CA CYS A 25 20.06 14.31 16.00
C CYS A 25 18.74 14.15 15.23
N PRO A 26 18.26 15.17 14.52
CA PRO A 26 17.05 15.01 13.73
C PRO A 26 17.27 13.84 12.76
N PRO A 27 16.26 12.99 12.54
CA PRO A 27 16.36 11.88 11.62
C PRO A 27 16.81 12.43 10.26
N MET A 28 17.92 11.91 9.74
CA MET A 28 18.40 12.29 8.41
C MET A 28 17.37 11.81 7.40
N VAL A 29 16.60 12.74 6.85
CA VAL A 29 15.65 12.46 5.76
C VAL A 29 16.47 11.92 4.58
N THR A 30 16.36 10.64 4.33
CA THR A 30 17.06 9.98 3.21
C THR A 30 16.21 10.16 1.95
N LEU A 31 16.51 11.21 1.20
CA LEU A 31 15.89 11.46 -0.11
C LEU A 31 16.52 10.59 -1.18
N ASP A 32 15.71 9.91 -1.98
CA ASP A 32 16.18 9.12 -3.12
C ASP A 32 16.26 10.00 -4.39
N PRO A 33 17.46 10.18 -4.99
CA PRO A 33 17.60 10.98 -6.22
C PRO A 33 16.74 10.50 -7.38
N ARG A 34 16.33 9.23 -7.37
CA ARG A 34 15.43 8.67 -8.40
C ARG A 34 14.04 9.30 -8.34
N PHE A 35 13.61 9.78 -7.17
CA PHE A 35 12.37 10.58 -7.03
C PHE A 35 12.47 11.88 -7.81
N ASP A 36 13.60 12.60 -7.68
CA ASP A 36 13.84 13.86 -8.40
C ASP A 36 13.86 13.62 -9.91
N ALA A 37 14.54 12.57 -10.35
CA ALA A 37 14.59 12.18 -11.75
C ALA A 37 13.22 11.79 -12.32
N TYR A 38 12.39 11.10 -11.53
CA TYR A 38 11.02 10.76 -11.92
C TYR A 38 10.15 12.02 -12.02
N ILE A 39 10.20 12.89 -11.02
CA ILE A 39 9.41 14.12 -10.97
C ILE A 39 9.78 15.05 -12.13
N ALA A 40 11.07 15.18 -12.44
CA ALA A 40 11.54 16.01 -13.55
C ALA A 40 11.01 15.53 -14.92
N LYS A 41 10.81 14.23 -15.10
CA LYS A 41 10.26 13.61 -16.32
C LYS A 41 8.73 13.63 -16.39
N ALA A 42 8.05 13.92 -15.28
CA ALA A 42 6.60 13.97 -15.24
C ALA A 42 6.06 15.20 -15.97
N ALA A 43 4.79 15.13 -16.40
CA ALA A 43 4.13 16.25 -17.05
C ALA A 43 4.19 17.52 -16.18
N PRO A 44 4.28 18.72 -16.75
CA PRO A 44 4.45 19.98 -15.99
C PRO A 44 3.43 20.18 -14.86
N PHE A 45 2.16 19.84 -15.09
CA PHE A 45 1.12 19.93 -14.07
C PHE A 45 1.34 18.97 -12.88
N ALA A 46 1.93 17.81 -13.15
CA ALA A 46 2.12 16.76 -12.15
C ALA A 46 3.31 17.04 -11.23
N GLN A 47 4.33 17.75 -11.70
CA GLN A 47 5.55 18.00 -10.94
C GLN A 47 5.29 18.71 -9.59
N PRO A 48 4.53 19.82 -9.52
CA PRO A 48 4.25 20.48 -8.23
C PRO A 48 3.43 19.59 -7.30
N ILE A 49 2.50 18.80 -7.84
CA ILE A 49 1.66 17.89 -7.05
C ILE A 49 2.52 16.79 -6.42
N LEU A 50 3.43 16.19 -7.20
CA LEU A 50 4.34 15.13 -6.70
C LEU A 50 5.29 15.67 -5.63
N ARG A 51 5.84 16.88 -5.82
CA ARG A 51 6.71 17.54 -4.81
C ARG A 51 5.97 17.79 -3.52
N GLU A 52 4.75 18.29 -3.61
CA GLU A 52 3.91 18.59 -2.43
C GLU A 52 3.54 17.30 -1.68
N LEU A 53 3.14 16.24 -2.39
CA LEU A 53 2.85 14.95 -1.77
C LEU A 53 4.08 14.34 -1.09
N ARG A 54 5.26 14.47 -1.72
CA ARG A 54 6.54 14.04 -1.13
C ARG A 54 6.84 14.80 0.16
N ALA A 55 6.73 16.13 0.14
CA ALA A 55 6.97 16.98 1.30
C ALA A 55 6.05 16.62 2.47
N ARG A 56 4.74 16.52 2.21
CA ARG A 56 3.74 16.12 3.22
C ARG A 56 3.96 14.73 3.77
N MET A 57 4.46 13.81 2.95
CA MET A 57 4.78 12.47 3.42
C MET A 57 5.94 12.49 4.42
N HIS A 58 7.02 13.19 4.12
CA HIS A 58 8.15 13.35 5.03
C HIS A 58 7.80 14.14 6.30
N GLU A 59 6.95 15.15 6.19
CA GLU A 59 6.44 15.90 7.36
C GLU A 59 5.62 14.99 8.29
N ALA A 60 4.75 14.14 7.73
CA ALA A 60 3.88 13.27 8.52
C ALA A 60 4.59 12.00 9.03
N CYS A 61 5.62 11.54 8.34
CA CYS A 61 6.43 10.36 8.64
C CYS A 61 7.92 10.66 8.38
N PRO A 62 8.64 11.26 9.34
CA PRO A 62 10.07 11.61 9.17
C PRO A 62 10.98 10.42 8.88
N ASP A 63 10.63 9.23 9.38
CA ASP A 63 11.39 7.99 9.19
C ASP A 63 11.00 7.22 7.91
N VAL A 64 10.24 7.85 7.02
CA VAL A 64 9.83 7.21 5.76
C VAL A 64 11.03 7.03 4.82
N VAL A 65 11.10 5.87 4.22
CA VAL A 65 12.12 5.54 3.21
C VAL A 65 11.51 5.64 1.82
N GLU A 66 12.16 6.40 0.95
CA GLU A 66 11.80 6.49 -0.47
C GLU A 66 12.34 5.29 -1.25
N THR A 67 11.54 4.73 -2.13
CA THR A 67 11.94 3.62 -3.01
C THR A 67 11.16 3.62 -4.32
N ILE A 68 11.66 2.95 -5.33
CA ILE A 68 10.94 2.75 -6.59
C ILE A 68 10.45 1.31 -6.66
N LYS A 69 9.11 1.15 -6.72
CA LYS A 69 8.49 -0.17 -6.92
C LYS A 69 7.54 -0.12 -8.13
N TRP A 70 7.61 -1.15 -8.96
CA TRP A 70 6.79 -1.25 -10.19
C TRP A 70 6.86 0.02 -11.06
N ARG A 71 8.06 0.64 -11.11
CA ARG A 71 8.35 1.90 -11.83
C ARG A 71 7.61 3.13 -11.29
N ASN A 72 7.05 3.07 -10.08
CA ASN A 72 6.38 4.17 -9.41
C ASN A 72 7.12 4.59 -8.14
N LEU A 73 6.91 5.84 -7.73
CA LEU A 73 7.41 6.37 -6.48
C LEU A 73 6.68 5.69 -5.32
N SER A 74 7.43 5.12 -4.39
CA SER A 74 6.88 4.36 -3.27
C SER A 74 7.54 4.78 -1.96
N PHE A 75 6.78 4.73 -0.89
CA PHE A 75 7.19 5.08 0.46
C PHE A 75 7.09 3.84 1.36
N GLU A 76 8.13 3.57 2.11
CA GLU A 76 8.19 2.45 3.05
C GLU A 76 8.35 2.94 4.50
N PHE A 77 7.59 2.32 5.39
CA PHE A 77 7.68 2.45 6.84
C PHE A 77 7.13 1.15 7.45
N HIS A 78 8.00 0.34 8.04
CA HIS A 78 7.66 -1.03 8.46
C HIS A 78 6.96 -1.82 7.35
N GLY A 79 7.50 -1.75 6.13
CA GLY A 79 6.92 -2.28 4.91
C GLY A 79 6.31 -1.20 4.02
N LEU A 80 5.69 -1.60 2.92
CA LEU A 80 5.13 -0.65 1.97
C LEU A 80 3.99 0.17 2.61
N LEU A 81 4.15 1.49 2.63
CA LEU A 81 3.20 2.42 3.25
C LEU A 81 2.27 3.05 2.21
N ALA A 82 2.85 3.64 1.17
CA ALA A 82 2.11 4.37 0.15
C ALA A 82 2.88 4.39 -1.17
N GLY A 83 2.20 4.79 -2.22
CA GLY A 83 2.81 5.04 -3.52
C GLY A 83 2.14 6.19 -4.26
N MET A 84 2.88 6.79 -5.20
CA MET A 84 2.35 7.82 -6.09
C MET A 84 2.87 7.64 -7.51
N ALA A 85 2.04 8.03 -8.47
CA ALA A 85 2.38 7.93 -9.89
C ALA A 85 1.78 9.10 -10.67
N ALA A 86 2.52 9.58 -11.68
CA ALA A 86 2.01 10.53 -12.65
C ALA A 86 1.44 9.79 -13.86
N PHE A 87 0.20 10.09 -14.20
CA PHE A 87 -0.46 9.65 -15.42
C PHE A 87 -0.61 10.81 -16.41
N LYS A 88 -1.11 10.54 -17.61
CA LYS A 88 -1.27 11.56 -18.67
C LYS A 88 -2.11 12.77 -18.23
N ALA A 89 -3.14 12.57 -17.40
CA ALA A 89 -4.11 13.60 -17.03
C ALA A 89 -4.32 13.77 -15.52
N HIS A 90 -3.59 13.05 -14.67
CA HIS A 90 -3.72 13.15 -13.22
C HIS A 90 -2.51 12.54 -12.51
N VAL A 91 -2.35 12.88 -11.25
CA VAL A 91 -1.47 12.19 -10.31
C VAL A 91 -2.35 11.31 -9.41
N ALA A 92 -1.94 10.08 -9.18
CA ALA A 92 -2.55 9.21 -8.21
C ALA A 92 -1.61 9.05 -7.01
N PHE A 93 -2.19 9.12 -5.82
CA PHE A 93 -1.56 8.76 -4.56
C PHE A 93 -2.46 7.75 -3.84
N GLY A 94 -1.88 6.71 -3.30
CA GLY A 94 -2.63 5.70 -2.56
C GLY A 94 -1.81 5.02 -1.47
N PHE A 95 -2.48 4.62 -0.39
CA PHE A 95 -1.87 3.82 0.66
C PHE A 95 -1.93 2.34 0.32
N TRP A 96 -0.92 1.59 0.75
CA TRP A 96 -0.88 0.14 0.52
C TRP A 96 -2.05 -0.60 1.19
N LYS A 97 -2.43 -0.15 2.39
CA LYS A 97 -3.56 -0.70 3.16
C LYS A 97 -4.80 0.19 3.09
N ASP A 98 -5.11 0.75 1.92
CA ASP A 98 -6.19 1.72 1.75
C ASP A 98 -7.58 1.15 2.05
N GLU A 99 -7.80 -0.16 1.85
CA GLU A 99 -9.05 -0.84 2.23
C GLU A 99 -9.32 -0.74 3.74
N LEU A 100 -8.27 -0.87 4.56
CA LEU A 100 -8.38 -0.71 6.02
C LEU A 100 -8.58 0.76 6.43
N LEU A 101 -7.96 1.67 5.70
CA LEU A 101 -8.12 3.11 5.95
C LEU A 101 -9.51 3.60 5.52
N LYS A 102 -10.06 3.09 4.42
CA LYS A 102 -11.42 3.42 3.95
C LYS A 102 -12.53 2.95 4.88
N ALA A 103 -12.25 1.96 5.71
CA ALA A 103 -13.17 1.56 6.77
C ALA A 103 -13.41 2.67 7.81
N ASP A 104 -12.48 3.64 7.91
CA ASP A 104 -12.66 4.85 8.72
C ASP A 104 -13.35 5.93 7.88
N ALA A 105 -14.62 6.17 8.15
CA ALA A 105 -15.43 7.14 7.41
C ALA A 105 -14.84 8.57 7.42
N ALA A 106 -14.06 8.92 8.45
CA ALA A 106 -13.40 10.23 8.52
C ALA A 106 -12.22 10.37 7.54
N LEU A 107 -11.63 9.26 7.09
CA LEU A 107 -10.52 9.25 6.15
C LEU A 107 -10.97 9.05 4.69
N ALA A 108 -12.14 8.46 4.46
CA ALA A 108 -12.62 8.14 3.12
C ALA A 108 -12.60 9.32 2.14
N PRO A 109 -13.04 10.56 2.50
CA PRO A 109 -12.96 11.71 1.61
C PRO A 109 -11.51 12.11 1.26
N THR A 110 -10.58 12.00 2.23
CA THR A 110 -9.16 12.29 2.04
C THR A 110 -8.53 11.32 1.05
N LEU A 111 -8.82 10.04 1.19
CA LEU A 111 -8.31 8.98 0.31
C LEU A 111 -8.86 9.13 -1.11
N ALA A 112 -10.14 9.46 -1.26
CA ALA A 112 -10.76 9.69 -2.56
C ALA A 112 -10.11 10.88 -3.29
N LYS A 113 -9.89 12.01 -2.60
CA LYS A 113 -9.21 13.19 -3.17
C LYS A 113 -7.78 12.87 -3.59
N ALA A 114 -7.01 12.16 -2.77
CA ALA A 114 -5.63 11.82 -3.08
C ALA A 114 -5.50 10.82 -4.24
N GLY A 115 -6.50 9.99 -4.48
CA GLY A 115 -6.49 8.96 -5.52
C GLY A 115 -6.48 9.48 -6.97
N ARG A 116 -6.93 10.72 -7.20
CA ARG A 116 -6.94 11.34 -8.53
C ARG A 116 -6.83 12.86 -8.43
N VAL A 117 -5.63 13.37 -8.54
CA VAL A 117 -5.32 14.78 -8.39
C VAL A 117 -4.91 15.36 -9.75
N THR A 118 -5.60 16.40 -10.20
CA THR A 118 -5.34 17.08 -11.48
C THR A 118 -4.65 18.43 -11.30
N GLU A 119 -4.78 19.02 -10.11
CA GLU A 119 -4.22 20.31 -9.75
C GLU A 119 -3.84 20.34 -8.26
N LEU A 120 -2.97 21.26 -7.88
CA LEU A 120 -2.46 21.35 -6.50
C LEU A 120 -3.59 21.63 -5.49
N ALA A 121 -4.58 22.44 -5.87
CA ALA A 121 -5.74 22.76 -5.04
C ALA A 121 -6.65 21.55 -4.78
N GLY A 122 -6.59 20.52 -5.63
CA GLY A 122 -7.31 19.27 -5.47
C GLY A 122 -6.77 18.33 -4.38
N LEU A 123 -5.61 18.65 -3.81
CA LEU A 123 -5.05 17.86 -2.71
C LEU A 123 -5.92 17.98 -1.44
N PRO A 124 -6.01 16.93 -0.62
CA PRO A 124 -6.58 17.03 0.70
C PRO A 124 -5.78 18.03 1.56
N THR A 125 -6.38 18.57 2.61
CA THR A 125 -5.64 19.45 3.53
C THR A 125 -4.46 18.72 4.16
N ALA A 126 -3.38 19.43 4.49
CA ALA A 126 -2.19 18.85 5.10
C ALA A 126 -2.53 18.07 6.39
N ALA A 127 -3.43 18.62 7.23
CA ALA A 127 -3.87 17.96 8.45
C ALA A 127 -4.62 16.65 8.20
N ALA A 128 -5.53 16.63 7.21
CA ALA A 128 -6.27 15.42 6.84
C ALA A 128 -5.33 14.35 6.23
N PHE A 129 -4.38 14.78 5.41
CA PHE A 129 -3.36 13.92 4.83
C PHE A 129 -2.47 13.31 5.93
N ALA A 130 -1.96 14.12 6.85
CA ALA A 130 -1.13 13.68 7.96
C ALA A 130 -1.88 12.68 8.88
N LYS A 131 -3.18 12.90 9.12
CA LYS A 131 -4.01 11.94 9.87
C LYS A 131 -4.07 10.58 9.18
N ALA A 132 -4.24 10.56 7.85
CA ALA A 132 -4.26 9.32 7.07
C ALA A 132 -2.89 8.61 7.10
N VAL A 133 -1.79 9.36 6.94
CA VAL A 133 -0.42 8.81 7.04
C VAL A 133 -0.19 8.18 8.41
N LYS A 134 -0.49 8.88 9.51
CA LYS A 134 -0.32 8.37 10.88
C LYS A 134 -1.11 7.08 11.12
N LYS A 135 -2.33 7.00 10.61
CA LYS A 135 -3.16 5.77 10.69
C LYS A 135 -2.52 4.62 9.90
N ALA A 136 -2.03 4.89 8.69
CA ALA A 136 -1.34 3.90 7.87
C ALA A 136 -0.04 3.41 8.54
N MET A 137 0.72 4.32 9.16
CA MET A 137 1.92 3.98 9.95
C MET A 137 1.57 3.03 11.11
N ALA A 138 0.50 3.30 11.85
CA ALA A 138 0.03 2.43 12.93
C ALA A 138 -0.29 1.03 12.40
N LEU A 139 -1.05 0.92 11.32
CA LEU A 139 -1.37 -0.37 10.69
C LEU A 139 -0.13 -1.16 10.24
N ASN A 140 0.92 -0.47 9.78
CA ASN A 140 2.17 -1.12 9.40
C ASN A 140 2.98 -1.56 10.62
N ARG A 141 3.11 -0.70 11.62
CA ARG A 141 3.80 -1.00 12.88
C ARG A 141 3.17 -2.19 13.61
N ASP A 142 1.84 -2.24 13.62
CA ASP A 142 1.07 -3.32 14.26
C ASP A 142 1.05 -4.61 13.44
N GLY A 143 1.66 -4.61 12.24
CA GLY A 143 1.68 -5.76 11.35
C GLY A 143 0.30 -6.20 10.85
N THR A 144 -0.71 -5.31 10.90
CA THR A 144 -2.09 -5.64 10.50
C THR A 144 -2.13 -6.17 9.07
N PRO A 145 -2.58 -7.42 8.83
CA PRO A 145 -2.62 -7.99 7.49
C PRO A 145 -3.73 -7.36 6.65
N LEU A 146 -3.52 -7.30 5.33
CA LEU A 146 -4.62 -6.97 4.42
C LEU A 146 -5.69 -8.08 4.46
N PRO A 147 -6.98 -7.72 4.44
CA PRO A 147 -8.04 -8.68 4.35
C PRO A 147 -7.87 -9.48 3.04
N ARG A 148 -7.77 -10.80 3.16
CA ARG A 148 -7.75 -11.66 1.98
C ARG A 148 -9.13 -11.63 1.36
N LYS A 149 -9.26 -11.08 0.15
CA LYS A 149 -10.48 -11.24 -0.64
C LYS A 149 -10.70 -12.74 -0.84
N LYS A 150 -11.72 -13.28 -0.19
CA LYS A 150 -12.18 -14.64 -0.52
C LYS A 150 -12.52 -14.61 -2.00
N PRO A 151 -12.01 -15.55 -2.81
CA PRO A 151 -12.44 -15.65 -4.20
C PRO A 151 -13.95 -15.75 -4.20
N GLY A 152 -14.62 -14.78 -4.81
CA GLY A 152 -16.08 -14.79 -4.92
C GLY A 152 -16.50 -16.12 -5.56
N LYS A 153 -17.62 -16.68 -5.14
CA LYS A 153 -18.22 -17.82 -5.83
C LYS A 153 -18.48 -17.37 -7.27
N ARG A 154 -17.60 -17.79 -8.19
CA ARG A 154 -17.80 -17.51 -9.61
C ARG A 154 -19.05 -18.27 -10.05
N ALA A 155 -19.95 -17.61 -10.80
CA ALA A 155 -21.13 -18.27 -11.32
C ALA A 155 -20.74 -19.54 -12.11
N PRO A 156 -21.52 -20.62 -12.01
CA PRO A 156 -21.28 -21.82 -12.81
C PRO A 156 -21.28 -21.46 -14.29
N ILE A 157 -20.34 -22.03 -15.05
CA ILE A 157 -20.35 -21.91 -16.51
C ILE A 157 -21.17 -23.08 -17.04
N ALA A 158 -22.19 -22.75 -17.84
CA ALA A 158 -22.97 -23.78 -18.48
C ALA A 158 -22.08 -24.56 -19.47
N MET A 159 -22.22 -25.89 -19.49
CA MET A 159 -21.52 -26.74 -20.45
C MET A 159 -22.03 -26.46 -21.86
N PRO A 160 -21.16 -26.10 -22.82
CA PRO A 160 -21.57 -25.92 -24.21
C PRO A 160 -22.13 -27.22 -24.80
N PRO A 161 -23.28 -27.17 -25.50
CA PRO A 161 -23.90 -28.38 -26.07
C PRO A 161 -22.97 -29.20 -26.97
N ALA A 162 -22.18 -28.54 -27.81
CA ALA A 162 -21.19 -29.19 -28.67
C ALA A 162 -20.14 -29.95 -27.89
N PHE A 163 -19.65 -29.36 -26.78
CA PHE A 163 -18.68 -30.02 -25.90
C PHE A 163 -19.28 -31.21 -25.17
N ALA A 164 -20.53 -31.09 -24.70
CA ALA A 164 -21.24 -32.20 -24.09
C ALA A 164 -21.41 -33.39 -25.05
N GLN A 165 -21.76 -33.10 -26.31
CA GLN A 165 -21.88 -34.13 -27.37
C GLN A 165 -20.53 -34.78 -27.68
N ALA A 166 -19.46 -34.00 -27.79
CA ALA A 166 -18.11 -34.53 -28.04
C ALA A 166 -17.63 -35.45 -26.89
N LEU A 167 -17.87 -35.05 -25.65
CA LEU A 167 -17.55 -35.88 -24.48
C LEU A 167 -18.36 -37.18 -24.48
N ALA A 168 -19.66 -37.12 -24.78
CA ALA A 168 -20.52 -38.30 -24.84
C ALA A 168 -20.11 -39.30 -25.94
N ALA A 169 -19.53 -38.80 -27.03
CA ALA A 169 -18.99 -39.65 -28.12
C ALA A 169 -17.71 -40.41 -27.71
N VAL A 170 -17.00 -39.94 -26.69
CA VAL A 170 -15.73 -40.55 -26.24
C VAL A 170 -15.78 -40.83 -24.72
N PRO A 171 -16.26 -42.03 -24.29
CA PRO A 171 -16.49 -42.34 -22.87
C PRO A 171 -15.27 -42.12 -21.97
N LYS A 172 -14.06 -42.38 -22.48
CA LYS A 172 -12.82 -42.16 -21.74
C LYS A 172 -12.53 -40.67 -21.50
N ALA A 173 -12.87 -39.80 -22.45
CA ALA A 173 -12.74 -38.34 -22.29
C ALA A 173 -13.75 -37.83 -21.28
N GLN A 174 -15.00 -38.27 -21.32
CA GLN A 174 -16.03 -37.98 -20.34
C GLN A 174 -15.57 -38.35 -18.94
N GLN A 175 -15.11 -39.59 -18.71
CA GLN A 175 -14.61 -40.05 -17.43
C GLN A 175 -13.43 -39.18 -16.92
N THR A 176 -12.52 -38.80 -17.81
CA THR A 176 -11.39 -37.94 -17.48
C THR A 176 -11.84 -36.55 -17.05
N PHE A 177 -12.77 -35.94 -17.81
CA PHE A 177 -13.31 -34.61 -17.52
C PHE A 177 -14.08 -34.58 -16.18
N ASP A 178 -14.91 -35.63 -15.93
CA ASP A 178 -15.67 -35.76 -14.70
C ASP A 178 -14.76 -35.93 -13.48
N GLY A 179 -13.61 -36.59 -13.67
CA GLY A 179 -12.58 -36.75 -12.63
C GLY A 179 -11.76 -35.49 -12.31
N PHE A 180 -11.88 -34.45 -13.09
CA PHE A 180 -11.16 -33.19 -12.80
C PHE A 180 -11.74 -32.45 -11.59
N PRO A 181 -10.89 -31.81 -10.77
CA PRO A 181 -11.37 -30.88 -9.76
C PRO A 181 -12.23 -29.76 -10.38
N PRO A 182 -13.22 -29.23 -9.65
CA PRO A 182 -14.15 -28.22 -10.19
C PRO A 182 -13.47 -26.97 -10.82
N GLY A 183 -12.32 -26.56 -10.30
CA GLY A 183 -11.54 -25.47 -10.86
C GLY A 183 -10.99 -25.80 -12.25
N LYS A 184 -10.56 -27.04 -12.46
CA LYS A 184 -10.01 -27.52 -13.74
C LYS A 184 -11.11 -27.68 -14.79
N GLN A 185 -12.25 -28.27 -14.42
CA GLN A 185 -13.42 -28.34 -15.29
C GLN A 185 -13.82 -26.93 -15.76
N ARG A 186 -13.84 -25.97 -14.84
CA ARG A 186 -14.14 -24.58 -15.15
C ARG A 186 -13.15 -23.95 -16.14
N GLU A 187 -11.86 -24.17 -15.99
CA GLU A 187 -10.83 -23.66 -16.91
C GLU A 187 -11.09 -24.15 -18.36
N TYR A 188 -11.43 -25.44 -18.51
CA TYR A 188 -11.80 -25.98 -19.83
C TYR A 188 -13.05 -25.29 -20.42
N LEU A 189 -14.09 -25.13 -19.60
CA LEU A 189 -15.32 -24.48 -20.04
C LEU A 189 -15.08 -23.01 -20.39
N GLU A 190 -14.30 -22.28 -19.59
CA GLU A 190 -13.89 -20.91 -19.91
C GLU A 190 -13.15 -20.83 -21.25
N TRP A 191 -12.14 -21.69 -21.41
CA TRP A 191 -11.33 -21.72 -22.62
C TRP A 191 -12.17 -22.02 -23.90
N ILE A 192 -13.14 -22.93 -23.83
CA ILE A 192 -14.03 -23.23 -24.95
C ILE A 192 -14.99 -22.05 -25.23
N THR A 193 -15.59 -21.48 -24.17
CA THR A 193 -16.61 -20.43 -24.30
C THR A 193 -16.02 -19.07 -24.70
N GLU A 194 -14.76 -18.78 -24.37
CA GLU A 194 -14.05 -17.56 -24.79
C GLU A 194 -13.79 -17.50 -26.31
N ALA A 195 -13.91 -18.62 -27.02
CA ALA A 195 -13.73 -18.64 -28.46
C ALA A 195 -14.82 -17.82 -29.17
N LYS A 196 -14.44 -16.67 -29.75
CA LYS A 196 -15.35 -15.75 -30.47
C LYS A 196 -15.83 -16.31 -31.79
N LYS A 197 -15.03 -17.17 -32.44
CA LYS A 197 -15.35 -17.81 -33.73
C LYS A 197 -15.74 -19.27 -33.49
N GLU A 198 -16.78 -19.73 -34.20
CA GLU A 198 -17.27 -21.11 -34.12
C GLU A 198 -16.17 -22.11 -34.49
N ALA A 199 -15.49 -21.91 -35.62
CA ALA A 199 -14.36 -22.74 -36.01
C ALA A 199 -13.24 -22.86 -34.98
N THR A 200 -13.02 -21.79 -34.19
CA THR A 200 -12.03 -21.84 -33.07
C THR A 200 -12.57 -22.63 -31.88
N ARG A 201 -13.87 -22.55 -31.65
CA ARG A 201 -14.54 -23.35 -30.59
C ARG A 201 -14.48 -24.83 -30.89
N ASP A 202 -14.78 -25.21 -32.17
CA ASP A 202 -14.73 -26.58 -32.61
C ASP A 202 -13.33 -27.18 -32.55
N GLN A 203 -12.28 -26.38 -32.77
CA GLN A 203 -10.90 -26.81 -32.60
C GLN A 203 -10.49 -27.00 -31.11
N ARG A 204 -11.24 -26.41 -30.21
CA ARG A 204 -10.98 -26.51 -28.76
C ARG A 204 -11.77 -27.64 -28.09
N ILE A 205 -12.73 -28.18 -28.78
CA ILE A 205 -13.51 -29.34 -28.38
C ILE A 205 -12.83 -30.63 -28.84
#